data_2c3685c31a1121d5c8b74f1c33f2ffe1
#
_entry.id   2c3685c31a1121d5c8b74f1c33f2ffe1
#
_cell.length_a   1.000
_cell.length_b   1.000
_cell.length_c   1.000
_cell.angle_alpha   90.00
_cell.angle_beta   90.00
_cell.angle_gamma   90.00
#
_symmetry.space_group_name_H-M   'P 1'
#
loop_
_entity.id
_entity.type
_entity.pdbx_description
1 polymer ?
#
loop_
_entity_poly.entity_id
_entity_poly.type
_entity_poly.pdbx_seq_one_letter_code
_entity_poly.pdbx_strand_id
1 'polypeptide(L)'
;MPLSRRETLRLLFAGVALAPLASLAADKPARRSPKKGWAGNRPESEKQFGCTWWYTWTCQGSSTPSYEFVPMVKGHRRPVPDTELAMLMDPAAKHLLGLNEPERDTQGNLTVEEAVAAWPAMAAVASEKKLRLGSPGVSSDGLGGTWMRAFMEQAQRKKLKVDFITAHWYRSADPGAFEEWLKELYANYRRPVWVTEFNAMFTKADDNGHAQFLRGALKAMERQRFVERYAYFNPKDGKAALLKDGSLTKLGEIYRDAGA
;
A
#
# COMPACT_ATOMS: atom_id res chain seq x y z
N MET A 1 -21.93 -60.65 -68.32
CA MET A 1 -20.48 -60.64 -68.59
C MET A 1 -19.97 -59.25 -68.52
N PRO A 2 -18.75 -59.02 -68.06
CA PRO A 2 -18.53 -58.69 -66.62
C PRO A 2 -18.33 -57.22 -66.41
N LEU A 3 -18.60 -56.83 -65.14
CA LEU A 3 -18.44 -55.55 -64.55
C LEU A 3 -16.98 -55.17 -64.43
N SER A 4 -16.65 -53.92 -64.75
CA SER A 4 -15.36 -53.31 -64.41
C SER A 4 -15.55 -52.32 -63.25
N ARG A 5 -14.98 -52.68 -62.13
CA ARG A 5 -14.90 -51.85 -60.97
C ARG A 5 -13.79 -50.80 -61.17
N ARG A 6 -14.15 -49.53 -61.06
CA ARG A 6 -13.20 -48.47 -60.72
C ARG A 6 -13.59 -47.89 -59.37
N GLU A 7 -12.89 -48.33 -58.33
CA GLU A 7 -12.97 -47.75 -57.03
C GLU A 7 -12.17 -46.43 -57.03
N THR A 8 -12.90 -45.35 -56.81
CA THR A 8 -12.29 -44.05 -56.65
C THR A 8 -11.95 -43.87 -55.17
N LEU A 9 -10.67 -43.95 -54.84
CA LEU A 9 -10.13 -43.68 -53.51
C LEU A 9 -10.23 -42.17 -53.26
N ARG A 10 -11.18 -41.75 -52.46
CA ARG A 10 -11.22 -40.37 -51.93
C ARG A 10 -10.29 -40.30 -50.69
N LEU A 11 -9.12 -39.69 -50.85
CA LEU A 11 -8.24 -39.28 -49.77
C LEU A 11 -8.89 -38.10 -49.02
N LEU A 12 -9.39 -38.40 -47.84
CA LEU A 12 -9.78 -37.38 -46.86
C LEU A 12 -8.50 -36.82 -46.23
N PHE A 13 -8.10 -35.64 -46.66
CA PHE A 13 -7.12 -34.85 -45.92
C PHE A 13 -7.80 -34.26 -44.68
N ALA A 14 -7.61 -34.89 -43.53
CA ALA A 14 -7.93 -34.29 -42.26
C ALA A 14 -6.92 -33.15 -41.98
N GLY A 15 -7.34 -31.93 -42.23
CA GLY A 15 -6.58 -30.76 -41.83
C GLY A 15 -6.53 -30.68 -40.32
N VAL A 16 -5.41 -31.03 -39.73
CA VAL A 16 -5.12 -30.72 -38.31
C VAL A 16 -4.94 -29.22 -38.23
N ALA A 17 -5.97 -28.53 -37.75
CA ALA A 17 -5.85 -27.14 -37.37
C ALA A 17 -4.92 -27.06 -36.14
N LEU A 18 -3.69 -26.68 -36.37
CA LEU A 18 -2.79 -26.25 -35.31
C LEU A 18 -3.39 -24.98 -34.69
N ALA A 19 -4.07 -25.14 -33.56
CA ALA A 19 -4.38 -24.00 -32.70
C ALA A 19 -3.07 -23.32 -32.31
N PRO A 20 -2.97 -21.98 -32.36
CA PRO A 20 -1.78 -21.31 -31.90
C PRO A 20 -1.60 -21.64 -30.42
N LEU A 21 -0.49 -22.29 -30.08
CA LEU A 21 0.01 -22.36 -28.70
C LEU A 21 0.18 -20.93 -28.25
N ALA A 22 -0.84 -20.41 -27.55
CA ALA A 22 -0.66 -19.19 -26.77
C ALA A 22 0.51 -19.49 -25.82
N SER A 23 1.65 -18.87 -26.08
CA SER A 23 2.79 -18.88 -25.20
C SER A 23 2.29 -18.36 -23.86
N LEU A 24 2.07 -19.24 -22.90
CA LEU A 24 2.00 -18.90 -21.51
C LEU A 24 3.41 -18.38 -21.16
N ALA A 25 3.64 -17.09 -21.46
CA ALA A 25 4.77 -16.40 -20.88
C ALA A 25 4.63 -16.57 -19.37
N ALA A 26 5.46 -17.43 -18.78
CA ALA A 26 5.46 -17.64 -17.35
C ALA A 26 5.60 -16.27 -16.71
N ASP A 27 4.59 -15.86 -15.95
CA ASP A 27 4.59 -14.54 -15.28
C ASP A 27 5.88 -14.42 -14.48
N LYS A 28 6.66 -13.40 -14.83
CA LYS A 28 7.91 -13.13 -14.13
C LYS A 28 7.60 -13.00 -12.63
N PRO A 29 8.32 -13.75 -11.76
CA PRO A 29 8.05 -13.70 -10.34
C PRO A 29 8.23 -12.28 -9.80
N ALA A 30 7.33 -11.86 -8.93
CA ALA A 30 7.40 -10.56 -8.29
C ALA A 30 8.65 -10.46 -7.42
N ARG A 31 9.37 -9.33 -7.49
CA ARG A 31 10.47 -9.05 -6.57
C ARG A 31 9.92 -8.70 -5.19
N ARG A 32 10.48 -9.31 -4.17
CA ARG A 32 10.10 -9.03 -2.77
C ARG A 32 11.01 -7.97 -2.18
N SER A 33 10.42 -7.11 -1.36
CA SER A 33 11.15 -6.22 -0.45
C SER A 33 10.45 -6.24 0.90
N PRO A 34 11.18 -6.28 2.02
CA PRO A 34 10.58 -6.20 3.35
C PRO A 34 9.85 -4.87 3.58
N LYS A 35 10.13 -3.86 2.77
CA LYS A 35 9.48 -2.56 2.83
C LYS A 35 8.15 -2.52 2.09
N LYS A 36 7.98 -3.34 1.05
CA LYS A 36 6.86 -3.27 0.10
C LYS A 36 5.59 -3.87 0.67
N GLY A 37 4.51 -3.08 0.67
CA GLY A 37 3.20 -3.44 1.18
C GLY A 37 2.05 -3.09 0.25
N TRP A 38 0.85 -3.27 0.74
CA TRP A 38 -0.39 -3.02 0.02
C TRP A 38 -1.40 -2.28 0.90
N ALA A 39 -1.96 -1.18 0.39
CA ALA A 39 -3.07 -0.48 1.01
C ALA A 39 -4.38 -1.00 0.39
N GLY A 40 -5.17 -1.77 1.17
CA GLY A 40 -6.41 -2.38 0.75
C GLY A 40 -6.48 -3.90 0.97
N ASN A 41 -7.68 -4.45 0.87
CA ASN A 41 -7.90 -5.89 0.99
C ASN A 41 -7.62 -6.59 -0.35
N ARG A 42 -6.40 -7.10 -0.50
CA ARG A 42 -5.99 -7.86 -1.68
C ARG A 42 -4.97 -8.94 -1.31
N PRO A 43 -5.42 -10.13 -0.89
CA PRO A 43 -4.52 -11.24 -0.54
C PRO A 43 -3.54 -11.61 -1.66
N GLU A 44 -3.98 -11.50 -2.93
CA GLU A 44 -3.15 -11.81 -4.10
C GLU A 44 -1.94 -10.88 -4.26
N SER A 45 -1.94 -9.71 -3.60
CA SER A 45 -0.84 -8.75 -3.71
C SER A 45 0.49 -9.28 -3.14
N GLU A 46 0.45 -10.24 -2.23
CA GLU A 46 1.64 -10.96 -1.77
C GLU A 46 2.36 -11.63 -2.95
N LYS A 47 1.64 -12.41 -3.75
CA LYS A 47 2.21 -13.15 -4.89
C LYS A 47 2.37 -12.26 -6.11
N GLN A 48 1.37 -11.45 -6.42
CA GLN A 48 1.32 -10.64 -7.63
C GLN A 48 2.34 -9.50 -7.63
N PHE A 49 2.58 -8.89 -6.46
CA PHE A 49 3.48 -7.74 -6.33
C PHE A 49 4.68 -7.99 -5.40
N GLY A 50 4.76 -9.16 -4.75
CA GLY A 50 5.81 -9.44 -3.78
C GLY A 50 5.70 -8.59 -2.51
N CYS A 51 4.48 -8.19 -2.13
CA CYS A 51 4.23 -7.47 -0.89
C CYS A 51 4.49 -8.37 0.33
N THR A 52 4.95 -7.78 1.42
CA THR A 52 5.26 -8.49 2.67
C THR A 52 4.36 -8.08 3.82
N TRP A 53 3.58 -7.04 3.61
CA TRP A 53 2.61 -6.53 4.57
C TRP A 53 1.44 -5.82 3.87
N TRP A 54 0.32 -5.66 4.60
CA TRP A 54 -0.89 -5.01 4.12
C TRP A 54 -1.72 -4.44 5.26
N TYR A 55 -2.66 -3.54 4.95
CA TYR A 55 -3.64 -3.00 5.88
C TYR A 55 -4.92 -2.57 5.14
N THR A 56 -6.00 -2.34 5.87
CA THR A 56 -7.34 -2.05 5.31
C THR A 56 -8.09 -0.95 6.05
N TRP A 57 -7.42 0.02 6.64
CA TRP A 57 -8.06 1.10 7.43
C TRP A 57 -8.98 0.57 8.54
N THR A 58 -8.68 -0.59 9.11
CA THR A 58 -9.42 -1.23 10.20
C THR A 58 -8.46 -2.10 11.02
N CYS A 59 -8.90 -2.46 12.24
CA CYS A 59 -8.20 -3.44 13.06
C CYS A 59 -8.53 -4.89 12.72
N GLN A 60 -9.43 -5.15 11.74
CA GLN A 60 -9.82 -6.50 11.33
C GLN A 60 -8.97 -7.02 10.18
N GLY A 61 -8.30 -8.13 10.42
CA GLY A 61 -7.48 -8.82 9.43
C GLY A 61 -6.64 -9.89 10.12
N SER A 62 -5.88 -10.65 9.33
CA SER A 62 -5.02 -11.71 9.84
C SER A 62 -3.73 -11.79 9.05
N SER A 63 -2.63 -12.00 9.75
CA SER A 63 -1.32 -12.27 9.18
C SER A 63 -1.21 -13.72 8.71
N THR A 64 -0.38 -13.94 7.69
CA THR A 64 0.21 -15.25 7.39
C THR A 64 1.71 -15.22 7.72
N PRO A 65 2.41 -16.34 7.73
CA PRO A 65 3.86 -16.34 8.01
C PRO A 65 4.71 -15.46 7.08
N SER A 66 4.24 -15.22 5.86
CA SER A 66 4.94 -14.44 4.83
C SER A 66 4.31 -13.09 4.50
N TYR A 67 3.12 -12.78 5.04
CA TYR A 67 2.35 -11.59 4.70
C TYR A 67 1.67 -11.00 5.93
N GLU A 68 2.30 -10.00 6.54
CA GLU A 68 1.85 -9.37 7.78
C GLU A 68 0.64 -8.47 7.54
N PHE A 69 -0.44 -8.71 8.29
CA PHE A 69 -1.51 -7.73 8.44
C PHE A 69 -1.11 -6.70 9.49
N VAL A 70 -1.30 -5.42 9.18
CA VAL A 70 -1.04 -4.32 10.11
C VAL A 70 -2.37 -3.65 10.45
N PRO A 71 -2.92 -3.87 11.64
CA PRO A 71 -4.16 -3.22 12.09
C PRO A 71 -4.02 -1.71 12.14
N MET A 72 -5.13 -1.00 11.88
CA MET A 72 -5.22 0.45 11.95
C MET A 72 -6.44 0.89 12.76
N VAL A 73 -6.23 1.83 13.68
CA VAL A 73 -7.32 2.63 14.25
C VAL A 73 -7.57 3.81 13.32
N LYS A 74 -8.60 3.74 12.49
CA LYS A 74 -8.91 4.79 11.51
C LYS A 74 -9.32 6.10 12.16
N GLY A 75 -10.00 6.05 13.29
CA GLY A 75 -10.43 7.22 14.04
C GLY A 75 -11.79 7.80 13.63
N HIS A 76 -12.54 7.12 12.76
CA HIS A 76 -13.85 7.58 12.29
C HIS A 76 -15.04 7.07 13.12
N ARG A 77 -14.82 6.07 13.98
CA ARG A 77 -15.85 5.52 14.89
C ARG A 77 -15.73 6.13 16.26
N ARG A 78 -16.85 6.39 16.90
CA ARG A 78 -16.90 7.00 18.23
C ARG A 78 -17.41 5.99 19.26
N PRO A 79 -16.90 5.98 20.49
CA PRO A 79 -15.73 6.74 20.95
C PRO A 79 -14.42 6.24 20.32
N VAL A 80 -13.48 7.15 20.09
CA VAL A 80 -12.13 6.81 19.60
C VAL A 80 -11.25 6.56 20.82
N PRO A 81 -10.43 5.51 20.85
CA PRO A 81 -10.21 4.45 19.85
C PRO A 81 -10.93 3.14 20.19
N ASP A 82 -11.73 3.08 21.25
CA ASP A 82 -12.17 1.85 21.90
C ASP A 82 -12.94 0.91 20.96
N THR A 83 -13.88 1.46 20.20
CA THR A 83 -14.68 0.68 19.24
C THR A 83 -13.82 -0.03 18.18
N GLU A 84 -12.73 0.61 17.76
CA GLU A 84 -11.85 0.07 16.73
C GLU A 84 -10.82 -0.89 17.32
N LEU A 85 -10.29 -0.56 18.51
CA LEU A 85 -9.37 -1.45 19.24
C LEU A 85 -10.01 -2.76 19.66
N ALA A 86 -11.32 -2.75 19.97
CA ALA A 86 -12.06 -3.98 20.28
C ALA A 86 -12.07 -5.00 19.11
N MET A 87 -11.80 -4.54 17.88
CA MET A 87 -11.69 -5.39 16.68
C MET A 87 -10.27 -5.92 16.43
N LEU A 88 -9.30 -5.59 17.27
CA LEU A 88 -7.92 -6.03 17.12
C LEU A 88 -7.76 -7.50 17.57
N MET A 89 -7.91 -8.41 16.62
CA MET A 89 -7.95 -9.86 16.87
C MET A 89 -6.70 -10.61 16.39
N ASP A 90 -5.81 -10.00 15.59
CA ASP A 90 -4.64 -10.71 15.06
C ASP A 90 -3.55 -10.86 16.13
N PRO A 91 -3.29 -12.10 16.65
CA PRO A 91 -2.24 -12.34 17.64
C PRO A 91 -0.83 -12.22 17.07
N ALA A 92 -0.69 -12.26 15.74
CA ALA A 92 0.58 -12.15 15.04
C ALA A 92 0.94 -10.71 14.66
N ALA A 93 0.06 -9.73 14.93
CA ALA A 93 0.33 -8.33 14.69
C ALA A 93 1.59 -7.87 15.45
N LYS A 94 2.43 -7.09 14.78
CA LYS A 94 3.67 -6.51 15.36
C LYS A 94 3.61 -5.00 15.42
N HIS A 95 2.69 -4.41 14.68
CA HIS A 95 2.53 -2.97 14.52
C HIS A 95 1.07 -2.59 14.63
N LEU A 96 0.81 -1.35 15.02
CA LEU A 96 -0.50 -0.72 15.01
C LEU A 96 -0.36 0.63 14.31
N LEU A 97 -1.12 0.86 13.25
CA LEU A 97 -1.19 2.16 12.60
C LEU A 97 -2.12 3.07 13.40
N GLY A 98 -1.72 4.33 13.50
CA GLY A 98 -2.52 5.38 14.12
C GLY A 98 -3.67 5.85 13.22
N LEU A 99 -4.23 6.99 13.58
CA LEU A 99 -5.39 7.62 12.95
C LEU A 99 -5.14 7.92 11.46
N ASN A 100 -6.17 7.71 10.62
CA ASN A 100 -6.08 7.96 9.19
C ASN A 100 -6.60 9.36 8.84
N GLU A 101 -5.71 10.19 8.30
CA GLU A 101 -6.02 11.56 7.85
C GLU A 101 -6.99 12.28 8.81
N PRO A 102 -6.61 12.39 10.10
CA PRO A 102 -7.49 12.99 11.10
C PRO A 102 -7.81 14.45 10.80
N GLU A 103 -6.98 15.13 10.01
CA GLU A 103 -7.18 16.50 9.55
C GLU A 103 -8.28 16.66 8.50
N ARG A 104 -8.78 15.54 7.94
CA ARG A 104 -9.81 15.55 6.89
C ARG A 104 -11.18 15.25 7.48
N ASP A 105 -12.17 16.08 7.18
CA ASP A 105 -13.56 15.92 7.59
C ASP A 105 -14.23 14.66 7.04
N THR A 106 -13.78 14.20 5.88
CA THR A 106 -14.25 12.97 5.23
C THR A 106 -13.51 11.71 5.66
N GLN A 107 -12.49 11.84 6.52
CA GLN A 107 -11.66 10.75 7.02
C GLN A 107 -11.76 10.62 8.54
N GLY A 108 -10.67 10.76 9.27
CA GLY A 108 -10.68 10.66 10.74
C GLY A 108 -11.48 11.77 11.42
N ASN A 109 -11.45 12.97 10.87
CA ASN A 109 -12.16 14.15 11.37
C ASN A 109 -11.98 14.36 12.88
N LEU A 110 -10.74 14.57 13.27
CA LEU A 110 -10.33 14.79 14.66
C LEU A 110 -9.50 16.05 14.78
N THR A 111 -9.78 16.84 15.78
CA THR A 111 -8.83 17.87 16.22
C THR A 111 -7.58 17.23 16.81
N VAL A 112 -6.51 17.99 16.91
CA VAL A 112 -5.27 17.53 17.56
C VAL A 112 -5.54 17.17 19.01
N GLU A 113 -6.36 17.93 19.72
CA GLU A 113 -6.74 17.73 21.12
C GLU A 113 -7.51 16.41 21.31
N GLU A 114 -8.48 16.12 20.45
CA GLU A 114 -9.22 14.85 20.47
C GLU A 114 -8.30 13.66 20.20
N ALA A 115 -7.40 13.77 19.22
CA ALA A 115 -6.44 12.72 18.90
C ALA A 115 -5.46 12.47 20.07
N VAL A 116 -4.94 13.54 20.69
CA VAL A 116 -4.05 13.46 21.86
C VAL A 116 -4.78 12.87 23.06
N ALA A 117 -6.06 13.17 23.25
CA ALA A 117 -6.88 12.60 24.33
C ALA A 117 -7.15 11.11 24.12
N ALA A 118 -7.35 10.65 22.89
CA ALA A 118 -7.56 9.24 22.53
C ALA A 118 -6.27 8.41 22.55
N TRP A 119 -5.11 9.03 22.36
CA TRP A 119 -3.83 8.36 22.15
C TRP A 119 -3.37 7.44 23.29
N PRO A 120 -3.55 7.77 24.59
CA PRO A 120 -3.15 6.89 25.70
C PRO A 120 -3.77 5.51 25.65
N ALA A 121 -5.03 5.36 25.22
CA ALA A 121 -5.68 4.05 25.07
C ALA A 121 -5.01 3.22 23.98
N MET A 122 -4.69 3.83 22.82
CA MET A 122 -3.94 3.16 21.76
C MET A 122 -2.54 2.74 22.25
N ALA A 123 -1.84 3.62 22.97
CA ALA A 123 -0.52 3.36 23.52
C ALA A 123 -0.54 2.22 24.56
N ALA A 124 -1.58 2.14 25.38
CA ALA A 124 -1.77 1.08 26.36
C ALA A 124 -1.92 -0.28 25.67
N VAL A 125 -2.82 -0.40 24.70
CA VAL A 125 -3.01 -1.63 23.90
C VAL A 125 -1.74 -2.00 23.14
N ALA A 126 -1.08 -1.02 22.51
CA ALA A 126 0.17 -1.28 21.82
C ALA A 126 1.27 -1.79 22.76
N SER A 127 1.33 -1.27 23.99
CA SER A 127 2.30 -1.72 25.00
C SER A 127 1.98 -3.11 25.53
N GLU A 128 0.72 -3.39 25.88
CA GLU A 128 0.24 -4.70 26.33
C GLU A 128 0.53 -5.79 25.31
N LYS A 129 0.19 -5.53 24.05
CA LYS A 129 0.39 -6.46 22.93
C LYS A 129 1.80 -6.41 22.32
N LYS A 130 2.71 -5.61 22.88
CA LYS A 130 4.08 -5.41 22.38
C LYS A 130 4.15 -4.94 20.92
N LEU A 131 3.20 -4.11 20.51
CA LEU A 131 3.17 -3.54 19.16
C LEU A 131 4.01 -2.25 19.09
N ARG A 132 4.62 -2.00 17.95
CA ARG A 132 5.10 -0.66 17.60
C ARG A 132 3.90 0.18 17.14
N LEU A 133 3.80 1.40 17.63
CA LEU A 133 2.69 2.32 17.34
C LEU A 133 3.14 3.41 16.35
N GLY A 134 2.50 3.46 15.19
CA GLY A 134 2.69 4.52 14.19
C GLY A 134 1.98 5.82 14.59
N SER A 135 2.51 6.96 14.14
CA SER A 135 1.82 8.23 14.26
C SER A 135 0.48 8.22 13.52
N PRO A 136 -0.38 9.23 13.65
CA PRO A 136 -1.43 9.48 12.67
C PRO A 136 -0.84 9.55 11.25
N GLY A 137 -1.53 8.94 10.27
CA GLY A 137 -1.16 9.02 8.86
C GLY A 137 -1.84 10.23 8.24
N VAL A 138 -1.08 11.30 8.01
CA VAL A 138 -1.61 12.56 7.47
C VAL A 138 -1.31 12.72 5.99
N SER A 139 -2.10 13.57 5.32
CA SER A 139 -1.82 13.95 3.93
C SER A 139 -0.52 14.77 3.80
N SER A 140 0.06 14.80 2.62
CA SER A 140 1.32 15.53 2.32
C SER A 140 1.15 17.02 2.05
N ASP A 141 -0.05 17.56 2.17
CA ASP A 141 -0.29 19.00 1.98
C ASP A 141 -0.04 19.84 3.25
N GLY A 142 -0.22 21.15 3.14
CA GLY A 142 0.01 22.06 4.25
C GLY A 142 -0.91 21.82 5.44
N LEU A 143 -2.14 21.31 5.22
CA LEU A 143 -3.07 20.99 6.30
C LEU A 143 -2.56 19.79 7.11
N GLY A 144 -2.23 18.69 6.44
CA GLY A 144 -1.67 17.50 7.07
C GLY A 144 -0.34 17.79 7.78
N GLY A 145 0.57 18.53 7.14
CA GLY A 145 1.85 18.91 7.75
C GLY A 145 1.70 19.76 9.00
N THR A 146 0.76 20.70 9.02
CA THR A 146 0.46 21.54 10.20
C THR A 146 -0.14 20.72 11.33
N TRP A 147 -1.11 19.88 11.01
CA TRP A 147 -1.76 19.00 11.98
C TRP A 147 -0.77 18.04 12.63
N MET A 148 0.07 17.37 11.82
CA MET A 148 1.08 16.44 12.33
C MET A 148 2.08 17.12 13.25
N ARG A 149 2.52 18.33 12.91
CA ARG A 149 3.45 19.09 13.76
C ARG A 149 2.85 19.36 15.13
N ALA A 150 1.61 19.88 15.16
CA ALA A 150 0.92 20.17 16.40
C ALA A 150 0.67 18.91 17.25
N PHE A 151 0.31 17.79 16.62
CA PHE A 151 0.16 16.50 17.28
C PHE A 151 1.50 16.02 17.90
N MET A 152 2.57 16.00 17.11
CA MET A 152 3.88 15.50 17.57
C MET A 152 4.49 16.37 18.67
N GLU A 153 4.28 17.70 18.66
CA GLU A 153 4.66 18.57 19.73
C GLU A 153 3.93 18.25 21.04
N GLN A 154 2.61 18.00 20.97
CA GLN A 154 1.84 17.58 22.14
C GLN A 154 2.24 16.18 22.61
N ALA A 155 2.44 15.25 21.68
CA ALA A 155 2.88 13.88 21.98
C ALA A 155 4.25 13.90 22.71
N GLN A 156 5.18 14.74 22.27
CA GLN A 156 6.49 14.90 22.93
C GLN A 156 6.34 15.47 24.34
N ARG A 157 5.58 16.55 24.51
CA ARG A 157 5.34 17.16 25.84
C ARG A 157 4.71 16.18 26.84
N LYS A 158 3.76 15.36 26.36
CA LYS A 158 3.04 14.35 27.16
C LYS A 158 3.75 13.00 27.22
N LYS A 159 4.91 12.84 26.56
CA LYS A 159 5.67 11.58 26.47
C LYS A 159 4.83 10.41 25.94
N LEU A 160 3.97 10.68 24.96
CA LEU A 160 3.14 9.67 24.34
C LEU A 160 4.00 8.76 23.45
N LYS A 161 3.65 7.45 23.42
CA LYS A 161 4.32 6.47 22.57
C LYS A 161 4.01 6.75 21.11
N VAL A 162 5.05 6.95 20.28
CA VAL A 162 5.01 6.98 18.82
C VAL A 162 6.33 6.38 18.35
N ASP A 163 6.31 5.22 17.72
CA ASP A 163 7.53 4.49 17.37
C ASP A 163 8.01 4.78 15.94
N PHE A 164 7.12 5.13 15.04
CA PHE A 164 7.43 5.48 13.65
C PHE A 164 6.41 6.51 13.11
N ILE A 165 6.79 7.23 12.07
CA ILE A 165 5.94 8.22 11.39
C ILE A 165 5.22 7.56 10.23
N THR A 166 3.91 7.78 10.12
CA THR A 166 3.10 7.40 8.96
C THR A 166 2.66 8.63 8.19
N ALA A 167 2.67 8.57 6.86
CA ALA A 167 2.28 9.70 6.02
C ALA A 167 1.87 9.25 4.63
N HIS A 168 1.08 10.09 3.93
CA HIS A 168 0.54 9.85 2.61
C HIS A 168 1.11 10.83 1.58
N TRP A 169 1.28 10.38 0.33
CA TRP A 169 1.70 11.25 -0.75
C TRP A 169 0.77 11.17 -1.95
N TYR A 170 0.12 12.31 -2.24
CA TYR A 170 -0.72 12.50 -3.42
C TYR A 170 -0.46 13.85 -4.12
N ARG A 171 0.54 14.60 -3.67
CA ARG A 171 0.74 16.02 -3.97
C ARG A 171 1.21 16.28 -5.39
N SER A 172 2.14 15.51 -5.91
CA SER A 172 2.68 15.68 -7.26
C SER A 172 3.19 14.38 -7.86
N ALA A 173 3.43 14.38 -9.18
CA ALA A 173 4.10 13.32 -9.91
C ALA A 173 5.61 13.57 -10.05
N ASP A 174 6.20 14.39 -9.18
CA ASP A 174 7.63 14.70 -9.16
C ASP A 174 8.36 13.80 -8.16
N PRO A 175 9.23 12.88 -8.61
CA PRO A 175 9.97 12.01 -7.72
C PRO A 175 11.04 12.74 -6.88
N GLY A 176 11.55 13.88 -7.36
CA GLY A 176 12.48 14.71 -6.61
C GLY A 176 11.80 15.37 -5.41
N ALA A 177 10.64 16.01 -5.65
CA ALA A 177 9.83 16.58 -4.57
C ALA A 177 9.38 15.51 -3.55
N PHE A 178 9.07 14.29 -4.00
CA PHE A 178 8.76 13.17 -3.12
C PHE A 178 9.95 12.78 -2.23
N GLU A 179 11.14 12.68 -2.81
CA GLU A 179 12.35 12.33 -2.03
C GLU A 179 12.71 13.42 -1.03
N GLU A 180 12.61 14.69 -1.38
CA GLU A 180 12.86 15.79 -0.43
C GLU A 180 11.84 15.76 0.73
N TRP A 181 10.57 15.56 0.45
CA TRP A 181 9.56 15.39 1.49
C TRP A 181 9.86 14.22 2.45
N LEU A 182 10.36 13.08 1.96
CA LEU A 182 10.80 11.96 2.82
C LEU A 182 11.93 12.38 3.77
N LYS A 183 12.91 13.14 3.24
CA LYS A 183 14.03 13.67 4.03
C LYS A 183 13.55 14.66 5.08
N GLU A 184 12.60 15.53 4.73
CA GLU A 184 11.98 16.49 5.66
C GLU A 184 11.25 15.78 6.81
N LEU A 185 10.45 14.75 6.50
CA LEU A 185 9.78 13.95 7.55
C LEU A 185 10.80 13.37 8.54
N TYR A 186 11.88 12.76 8.02
CA TYR A 186 12.90 12.20 8.88
C TYR A 186 13.68 13.29 9.65
N ALA A 187 14.00 14.42 9.02
CA ALA A 187 14.68 15.52 9.67
C ALA A 187 13.87 16.11 10.84
N ASN A 188 12.55 16.24 10.65
CA ASN A 188 11.64 16.83 11.64
C ASN A 188 11.39 15.90 12.83
N TYR A 189 11.24 14.60 12.60
CA TYR A 189 10.76 13.69 13.65
C TYR A 189 11.79 12.69 14.15
N ARG A 190 12.89 12.46 13.41
CA ARG A 190 13.97 11.51 13.77
C ARG A 190 13.47 10.12 14.15
N ARG A 191 12.42 9.66 13.47
CA ARG A 191 11.82 8.33 13.60
C ARG A 191 11.79 7.63 12.26
N PRO A 192 11.73 6.28 12.21
CA PRO A 192 11.47 5.56 10.99
C PRO A 192 10.21 6.07 10.30
N VAL A 193 10.19 6.07 8.97
CA VAL A 193 9.08 6.57 8.14
C VAL A 193 8.42 5.40 7.43
N TRP A 194 7.10 5.35 7.51
CA TRP A 194 6.24 4.49 6.71
C TRP A 194 5.39 5.35 5.78
N VAL A 195 5.52 5.15 4.49
CA VAL A 195 4.64 5.77 3.50
C VAL A 195 3.46 4.83 3.27
N THR A 196 2.41 5.01 4.06
CA THR A 196 1.28 4.07 4.08
C THR A 196 0.36 4.22 2.87
N GLU A 197 0.40 5.37 2.19
CA GLU A 197 -0.28 5.58 0.91
C GLU A 197 0.56 6.47 0.01
N PHE A 198 0.71 6.09 -1.25
CA PHE A 198 1.30 6.98 -2.23
C PHE A 198 0.85 6.63 -3.65
N ASN A 199 0.62 7.64 -4.44
CA ASN A 199 0.52 7.65 -5.89
C ASN A 199 0.42 9.09 -6.41
N ALA A 200 0.19 9.28 -7.72
CA ALA A 200 0.03 10.60 -8.34
C ALA A 200 -1.37 10.80 -8.96
N MET A 201 -2.41 10.09 -8.47
CA MET A 201 -3.74 10.05 -9.09
C MET A 201 -4.46 11.40 -9.20
N PHE A 202 -4.15 12.34 -8.31
CA PHE A 202 -4.77 13.67 -8.32
C PHE A 202 -4.00 14.69 -9.16
N THR A 203 -3.02 14.25 -9.94
CA THR A 203 -2.21 15.11 -10.82
C THR A 203 -2.69 15.04 -12.27
N LYS A 204 -2.22 15.97 -13.09
CA LYS A 204 -2.45 15.95 -14.55
C LYS A 204 -1.37 15.17 -15.31
N ALA A 205 -0.56 14.36 -14.64
CA ALA A 205 0.49 13.58 -15.27
C ALA A 205 -0.09 12.65 -16.35
N ASP A 206 0.63 12.49 -17.43
CA ASP A 206 0.36 11.46 -18.43
C ASP A 206 0.89 10.09 -17.95
N ASP A 207 0.70 9.05 -18.75
CA ASP A 207 1.12 7.69 -18.40
C ASP A 207 2.64 7.60 -18.18
N ASN A 208 3.43 8.39 -18.93
CA ASN A 208 4.88 8.42 -18.76
C ASN A 208 5.26 9.14 -17.45
N GLY A 209 4.60 10.24 -17.12
CA GLY A 209 4.78 10.96 -15.84
C GLY A 209 4.45 10.09 -14.64
N HIS A 210 3.35 9.34 -14.67
CA HIS A 210 3.03 8.35 -13.64
C HIS A 210 4.10 7.26 -13.52
N ALA A 211 4.60 6.74 -14.64
CA ALA A 211 5.65 5.71 -14.63
C ALA A 211 6.99 6.24 -14.11
N GLN A 212 7.38 7.46 -14.48
CA GLN A 212 8.59 8.12 -13.98
C GLN A 212 8.50 8.38 -12.48
N PHE A 213 7.36 8.91 -12.02
CA PHE A 213 7.10 9.13 -10.60
C PHE A 213 7.23 7.82 -9.82
N LEU A 214 6.53 6.77 -10.25
CA LEU A 214 6.53 5.50 -9.52
C LEU A 214 7.93 4.90 -9.43
N ARG A 215 8.70 4.88 -10.52
CA ARG A 215 10.09 4.39 -10.51
C ARG A 215 10.97 5.19 -9.57
N GLY A 216 10.89 6.51 -9.62
CA GLY A 216 11.69 7.40 -8.77
C GLY A 216 11.31 7.29 -7.30
N ALA A 217 10.02 7.27 -6.98
CA ALA A 217 9.53 7.10 -5.61
C ALA A 217 9.96 5.75 -4.99
N LEU A 218 9.81 4.65 -5.74
CA LEU A 218 10.26 3.34 -5.29
C LEU A 218 11.78 3.31 -5.05
N LYS A 219 12.58 3.85 -5.99
CA LYS A 219 14.02 3.96 -5.84
C LYS A 219 14.41 4.78 -4.60
N ALA A 220 13.73 5.90 -4.35
CA ALA A 220 13.96 6.74 -3.18
C ALA A 220 13.67 5.98 -1.88
N MET A 221 12.50 5.32 -1.78
CA MET A 221 12.10 4.57 -0.59
C MET A 221 13.00 3.37 -0.31
N GLU A 222 13.39 2.62 -1.33
CA GLU A 222 14.32 1.47 -1.15
C GLU A 222 15.70 1.93 -0.67
N ARG A 223 16.22 3.02 -1.21
CA ARG A 223 17.55 3.55 -0.88
C ARG A 223 17.62 4.17 0.53
N GLN A 224 16.57 4.83 0.99
CA GLN A 224 16.56 5.52 2.29
C GLN A 224 16.41 4.52 3.44
N ARG A 225 17.43 4.42 4.31
CA ARG A 225 17.42 3.48 5.44
C ARG A 225 16.35 3.81 6.49
N PHE A 226 15.98 5.08 6.62
CA PHE A 226 14.93 5.52 7.54
C PHE A 226 13.51 5.23 7.04
N VAL A 227 13.32 4.93 5.76
CA VAL A 227 12.05 4.41 5.25
C VAL A 227 12.01 2.92 5.51
N GLU A 228 11.17 2.48 6.46
CA GLU A 228 11.01 1.08 6.79
C GLU A 228 9.98 0.38 5.92
N ARG A 229 8.87 1.07 5.57
CA ARG A 229 7.76 0.48 4.81
C ARG A 229 7.10 1.48 3.87
N TYR A 230 6.51 0.95 2.81
CA TYR A 230 5.66 1.72 1.90
C TYR A 230 4.54 0.83 1.34
N ALA A 231 3.36 1.41 1.08
CA ALA A 231 2.23 0.74 0.44
C ALA A 231 1.64 1.63 -0.66
N TYR A 232 1.47 1.07 -1.84
CA TYR A 232 0.80 1.76 -2.92
C TYR A 232 -0.71 1.76 -2.69
N PHE A 233 -1.33 2.92 -2.79
CA PHE A 233 -2.78 3.03 -2.87
C PHE A 233 -3.20 2.81 -4.31
N ASN A 234 -3.81 1.66 -4.61
CA ASN A 234 -4.26 1.34 -5.95
C ASN A 234 -5.68 1.88 -6.19
N PRO A 235 -5.88 2.93 -7.02
CA PRO A 235 -7.21 3.35 -7.38
C PRO A 235 -7.91 2.26 -8.22
N LYS A 236 -9.25 2.28 -8.20
CA LYS A 236 -10.07 1.32 -8.94
C LYS A 236 -9.78 1.37 -10.45
N ASP A 237 -9.56 2.57 -10.96
CA ASP A 237 -9.32 2.88 -12.38
C ASP A 237 -8.42 4.10 -12.54
N GLY A 238 -8.21 4.53 -13.79
CA GLY A 238 -7.42 5.69 -14.14
C GLY A 238 -5.93 5.39 -14.34
N LYS A 239 -5.16 6.44 -14.67
CA LYS A 239 -3.76 6.34 -15.07
C LYS A 239 -2.81 5.88 -13.95
N ALA A 240 -3.20 6.04 -12.70
CA ALA A 240 -2.43 5.59 -11.54
C ALA A 240 -2.73 4.14 -11.13
N ALA A 241 -3.67 3.46 -11.81
CA ALA A 241 -4.03 2.07 -11.46
C ALA A 241 -2.91 1.09 -11.79
N LEU A 242 -2.59 0.20 -10.87
CA LEU A 242 -1.65 -0.92 -11.09
C LEU A 242 -2.32 -2.09 -11.83
N LEU A 243 -3.64 -2.13 -11.81
CA LEU A 243 -4.45 -3.20 -12.38
C LEU A 243 -5.56 -2.61 -13.26
N LYS A 244 -5.82 -3.28 -14.39
CA LYS A 244 -6.96 -3.04 -15.25
C LYS A 244 -7.56 -4.39 -15.62
N ASP A 245 -8.85 -4.59 -15.33
CA ASP A 245 -9.57 -5.84 -15.60
C ASP A 245 -8.82 -7.09 -15.08
N GLY A 246 -8.23 -6.97 -13.89
CA GLY A 246 -7.44 -8.04 -13.26
C GLY A 246 -6.00 -8.21 -13.76
N SER A 247 -5.65 -7.58 -14.88
CA SER A 247 -4.31 -7.64 -15.50
C SER A 247 -3.42 -6.50 -15.00
N LEU A 248 -2.11 -6.72 -14.97
CA LEU A 248 -1.14 -5.69 -14.64
C LEU A 248 -1.12 -4.60 -15.71
N THR A 249 -1.17 -3.35 -15.28
CA THR A 249 -0.79 -2.22 -16.12
C THR A 249 0.74 -2.09 -16.18
N LYS A 250 1.26 -1.16 -16.99
CA LYS A 250 2.69 -0.82 -16.94
C LYS A 250 3.15 -0.37 -15.55
N LEU A 251 2.30 0.33 -14.79
CA LEU A 251 2.59 0.67 -13.40
C LEU A 251 2.59 -0.56 -12.50
N GLY A 252 1.66 -1.49 -12.74
CA GLY A 252 1.63 -2.76 -12.03
C GLY A 252 2.91 -3.57 -12.23
N GLU A 253 3.45 -3.61 -13.45
CA GLU A 253 4.73 -4.24 -13.74
C GLU A 253 5.89 -3.55 -12.99
N ILE A 254 5.92 -2.20 -12.99
CA ILE A 254 6.92 -1.43 -12.26
C ILE A 254 6.86 -1.75 -10.77
N TYR A 255 5.67 -1.80 -10.18
CA TYR A 255 5.50 -2.10 -8.76
C TYR A 255 5.87 -3.55 -8.42
N ARG A 256 5.48 -4.50 -9.28
CA ARG A 256 5.86 -5.92 -9.16
C ARG A 256 7.39 -6.08 -9.16
N ASP A 257 8.08 -5.40 -10.07
CA ASP A 257 9.51 -5.51 -10.30
C ASP A 257 10.36 -4.67 -9.32
N ALA A 258 9.73 -3.86 -8.46
CA ALA A 258 10.40 -3.12 -7.41
C ALA A 258 10.82 -4.04 -6.26
N GLY A 259 11.95 -3.72 -5.65
CA GLY A 259 12.54 -4.45 -4.53
C GLY A 259 14.05 -4.62 -4.72
N ALA A 260 14.74 -4.94 -3.64
CA ALA A 260 16.19 -5.16 -3.63
C ALA A 260 16.59 -6.47 -4.32
#